data_bbfbf04e0f1bb3742b89757c29a0e1c5
#
_entry.id   bbfbf04e0f1bb3742b89757c29a0e1c5
#
_cell.length_a   1.000
_cell.length_b   1.000
_cell.length_c   1.000
_cell.angle_alpha   90.00
_cell.angle_beta   90.00
_cell.angle_gamma   90.00
#
_symmetry.space_group_name_H-M   'P 1'
#
loop_
_entity.id
_entity.type
_entity.pdbx_description
1 polymer ?
#
loop_
_entity_poly.entity_id
_entity_poly.type
_entity_poly.pdbx_seq_one_letter_code
_entity_poly.pdbx_strand_id
1 'polypeptide(L)'
;GQHITEGYGLSETSPVVTFNLAGRDEFTATIGIPMPSTDVTLRDDDGNEVAMGEPGELCVKGPQVMVGYWRKPEETAAVTTADGYFRTGDVAILNEEGRFKIVDRKKDMILVSGFNVYPNEIEAVVANMDSVLEAACIGVPDAQTDEAVKLFVVKMPEAEVNAEDVIAFCRENLTAYKVPKQIAFIDELPKSPVGKILRRELRD
;
A
#
# COMPACT_ATOMS: atom_id res chain seq x y z
N GLY A 1 3.39 -1.41 -30.37
CA GLY A 1 3.57 -1.65 -28.94
C GLY A 1 2.93 -2.97 -28.54
N GLN A 2 3.32 -3.52 -27.40
CA GLN A 2 2.65 -4.69 -26.82
C GLN A 2 1.75 -4.22 -25.69
N HIS A 3 0.54 -4.79 -25.59
CA HIS A 3 -0.37 -4.52 -24.48
C HIS A 3 0.12 -5.26 -23.22
N ILE A 4 0.13 -4.56 -22.10
CA ILE A 4 0.43 -5.13 -20.78
C ILE A 4 -0.87 -5.17 -20.00
N THR A 5 -1.18 -6.31 -19.42
CA THR A 5 -2.33 -6.48 -18.53
C THR A 5 -1.81 -6.67 -17.10
N GLU A 6 -2.28 -5.84 -16.20
CA GLU A 6 -1.96 -5.96 -14.77
C GLU A 6 -2.93 -6.91 -14.08
N GLY A 7 -2.39 -7.72 -13.18
CA GLY A 7 -3.15 -8.59 -12.30
C GLY A 7 -2.60 -8.52 -10.89
N TYR A 8 -3.46 -8.75 -9.92
CA TYR A 8 -3.12 -8.83 -8.51
C TYR A 8 -3.37 -10.21 -7.96
N GLY A 9 -2.50 -10.65 -7.08
CA GLY A 9 -2.65 -11.90 -6.37
C GLY A 9 -1.50 -12.19 -5.43
N LEU A 10 -1.63 -13.30 -4.71
CA LEU A 10 -0.70 -13.77 -3.69
C LEU A 10 -0.46 -15.27 -3.87
N SER A 11 0.59 -15.81 -3.25
CA SER A 11 0.81 -17.26 -3.21
C SER A 11 -0.38 -18.00 -2.60
N GLU A 12 -1.01 -17.39 -1.61
CA GLU A 12 -2.20 -17.87 -0.89
C GLU A 12 -3.47 -17.93 -1.78
N THR A 13 -3.43 -17.31 -2.96
CA THR A 13 -4.57 -17.25 -3.89
C THR A 13 -4.30 -17.90 -5.26
N SER A 14 -3.21 -18.62 -5.42
CA SER A 14 -2.82 -19.56 -6.52
C SER A 14 -2.83 -19.02 -7.97
N PRO A 15 -2.28 -17.88 -8.37
CA PRO A 15 -2.02 -16.70 -7.54
C PRO A 15 -3.07 -15.60 -7.70
N VAL A 16 -3.92 -15.60 -8.78
CA VAL A 16 -4.65 -14.40 -9.25
C VAL A 16 -5.98 -14.21 -8.52
N VAL A 17 -6.20 -12.99 -8.04
CA VAL A 17 -7.44 -12.52 -7.41
C VAL A 17 -8.23 -11.61 -8.36
N THR A 18 -7.54 -10.60 -8.91
CA THR A 18 -8.14 -9.61 -9.82
C THR A 18 -7.25 -9.39 -11.03
N PHE A 19 -7.80 -8.86 -12.11
CA PHE A 19 -7.04 -8.46 -13.29
C PHE A 19 -7.74 -7.33 -14.05
N ASN A 20 -6.95 -6.55 -14.78
CA ASN A 20 -7.45 -5.59 -15.75
C ASN A 20 -7.80 -6.30 -17.06
N LEU A 21 -8.92 -5.93 -17.70
CA LEU A 21 -9.34 -6.54 -18.95
C LEU A 21 -8.32 -6.27 -20.07
N ALA A 22 -7.91 -7.33 -20.73
CA ALA A 22 -7.00 -7.24 -21.88
C ALA A 22 -7.63 -6.45 -23.04
N GLY A 23 -6.79 -5.76 -23.82
CA GLY A 23 -7.23 -5.04 -25.03
C GLY A 23 -7.79 -3.63 -24.76
N ARG A 24 -7.64 -3.09 -23.57
CA ARG A 24 -7.85 -1.67 -23.29
C ARG A 24 -6.50 -0.96 -23.23
N ASP A 25 -6.36 0.12 -23.99
CA ASP A 25 -5.11 0.91 -24.09
C ASP A 25 -4.99 1.94 -22.94
N GLU A 26 -5.95 1.97 -22.03
CA GLU A 26 -6.02 2.95 -20.96
C GLU A 26 -5.35 2.41 -19.68
N PHE A 27 -4.36 3.16 -19.19
CA PHE A 27 -3.77 2.91 -17.88
C PHE A 27 -4.74 3.39 -16.78
N THR A 28 -5.25 2.46 -15.99
CA THR A 28 -6.28 2.75 -14.98
C THR A 28 -5.72 2.95 -13.57
N ALA A 29 -4.44 2.66 -13.35
CA ALA A 29 -3.80 2.61 -12.02
C ALA A 29 -4.58 1.71 -11.02
N THR A 30 -5.28 0.69 -11.50
CA THR A 30 -6.07 -0.26 -10.70
C THR A 30 -5.57 -1.69 -10.90
N ILE A 31 -5.88 -2.56 -9.96
CA ILE A 31 -5.65 -4.01 -10.08
C ILE A 31 -6.82 -4.73 -10.76
N GLY A 32 -7.80 -3.98 -11.25
CA GLY A 32 -8.92 -4.48 -12.05
C GLY A 32 -10.09 -5.04 -11.26
N ILE A 33 -10.75 -6.03 -11.84
CA ILE A 33 -11.97 -6.68 -11.34
C ILE A 33 -11.65 -8.10 -10.87
N PRO A 34 -12.49 -8.71 -9.99
CA PRO A 34 -12.30 -10.08 -9.54
C PRO A 34 -12.30 -11.10 -10.66
N MET A 35 -11.52 -12.16 -10.48
CA MET A 35 -11.58 -13.36 -11.32
C MET A 35 -12.97 -14.02 -11.23
N PRO A 36 -13.40 -14.78 -12.25
CA PRO A 36 -14.62 -15.58 -12.17
C PRO A 36 -14.65 -16.48 -10.92
N SER A 37 -15.81 -16.55 -10.26
CA SER A 37 -16.01 -17.32 -9.02
C SER A 37 -15.18 -16.85 -7.82
N THR A 38 -14.65 -15.63 -7.89
CA THR A 38 -13.88 -14.99 -6.80
C THR A 38 -14.72 -13.86 -6.22
N ASP A 39 -14.94 -13.93 -4.92
CA ASP A 39 -15.61 -12.90 -4.15
C ASP A 39 -14.57 -12.04 -3.44
N VAL A 40 -14.67 -10.72 -3.57
CA VAL A 40 -13.72 -9.75 -3.01
C VAL A 40 -14.50 -8.66 -2.29
N THR A 41 -14.20 -8.45 -1.02
CA THR A 41 -14.77 -7.40 -0.18
C THR A 41 -13.68 -6.56 0.46
N LEU A 42 -13.98 -5.31 0.78
CA LEU A 42 -13.11 -4.42 1.54
C LEU A 42 -13.69 -4.24 2.93
N ARG A 43 -12.87 -4.48 3.97
CA ARG A 43 -13.34 -4.49 5.36
C ARG A 43 -12.53 -3.57 6.25
N ASP A 44 -13.21 -2.96 7.21
CA ASP A 44 -12.61 -2.21 8.31
C ASP A 44 -11.97 -3.15 9.35
N ASP A 45 -11.44 -2.58 10.44
CA ASP A 45 -10.83 -3.34 11.53
C ASP A 45 -11.83 -4.18 12.33
N ASP A 46 -13.10 -3.78 12.34
CA ASP A 46 -14.19 -4.50 13.00
C ASP A 46 -14.76 -5.63 12.12
N GLY A 47 -14.31 -5.73 10.87
CA GLY A 47 -14.72 -6.74 9.90
C GLY A 47 -15.97 -6.39 9.10
N ASN A 48 -16.48 -5.16 9.21
CA ASN A 48 -17.60 -4.66 8.43
C ASN A 48 -17.13 -4.26 7.02
N GLU A 49 -18.01 -4.41 6.03
CA GLU A 49 -17.73 -3.90 4.70
C GLU A 49 -17.72 -2.37 4.69
N VAL A 50 -16.70 -1.79 4.04
CA VAL A 50 -16.58 -0.34 3.88
C VAL A 50 -17.38 0.15 2.66
N ALA A 51 -17.73 1.43 2.67
CA ALA A 51 -18.43 2.03 1.53
C ALA A 51 -17.53 2.13 0.29
N MET A 52 -18.14 2.24 -0.89
CA MET A 52 -17.42 2.49 -2.14
C MET A 52 -16.60 3.78 -2.04
N GLY A 53 -15.33 3.71 -2.43
CA GLY A 53 -14.39 4.81 -2.32
C GLY A 53 -13.63 4.89 -1.00
N GLU A 54 -14.10 4.20 0.04
CA GLU A 54 -13.41 4.13 1.33
C GLU A 54 -12.34 3.03 1.34
N PRO A 55 -11.21 3.25 2.03
CA PRO A 55 -10.17 2.25 2.16
C PRO A 55 -10.58 1.14 3.12
N GLY A 56 -10.31 -0.11 2.75
CA GLY A 56 -10.52 -1.29 3.58
C GLY A 56 -9.52 -2.38 3.27
N GLU A 57 -9.34 -3.32 4.21
CA GLU A 57 -8.52 -4.50 3.97
C GLU A 57 -9.19 -5.38 2.92
N LEU A 58 -8.45 -5.70 1.86
CA LEU A 58 -8.92 -6.58 0.80
C LEU A 58 -9.02 -8.02 1.31
N CYS A 59 -10.25 -8.54 1.34
CA CYS A 59 -10.57 -9.89 1.77
C CYS A 59 -11.10 -10.70 0.59
N VAL A 60 -10.63 -11.94 0.44
CA VAL A 60 -10.87 -12.76 -0.75
C VAL A 60 -11.47 -14.11 -0.37
N LYS A 61 -12.48 -14.53 -1.12
CA LYS A 61 -13.06 -15.87 -1.03
C LYS A 61 -13.23 -16.45 -2.43
N GLY A 62 -12.71 -17.65 -2.65
CA GLY A 62 -12.78 -18.28 -3.97
C GLY A 62 -12.09 -19.62 -3.99
N PRO A 63 -12.29 -20.40 -5.08
CA PRO A 63 -11.76 -21.76 -5.19
C PRO A 63 -10.23 -21.83 -5.23
N GLN A 64 -9.55 -20.71 -5.59
CA GLN A 64 -8.09 -20.63 -5.66
C GLN A 64 -7.44 -20.23 -4.31
N VAL A 65 -8.25 -19.85 -3.30
CA VAL A 65 -7.73 -19.50 -1.98
C VAL A 65 -7.22 -20.74 -1.28
N MET A 66 -6.04 -20.66 -0.67
CA MET A 66 -5.42 -21.77 0.08
C MET A 66 -6.34 -22.29 1.19
N VAL A 67 -6.20 -23.56 1.53
CA VAL A 67 -6.87 -24.18 2.69
C VAL A 67 -6.26 -23.67 4.00
N GLY A 68 -4.98 -23.31 4.00
CA GLY A 68 -4.25 -22.77 5.14
C GLY A 68 -2.76 -22.97 5.04
N TYR A 69 -2.02 -22.42 6.00
CA TYR A 69 -0.58 -22.61 6.11
C TYR A 69 -0.23 -23.98 6.67
N TRP A 70 0.73 -24.64 6.06
CA TRP A 70 1.16 -25.99 6.44
C TRP A 70 1.64 -26.06 7.89
N ARG A 71 0.97 -26.86 8.71
CA ARG A 71 1.25 -27.05 10.16
C ARG A 71 1.20 -25.75 10.98
N LYS A 72 0.43 -24.75 10.55
CA LYS A 72 0.29 -23.46 11.21
C LYS A 72 -1.19 -23.06 11.34
N PRO A 73 -1.95 -23.78 12.16
CA PRO A 73 -3.38 -23.54 12.29
C PRO A 73 -3.70 -22.16 12.91
N GLU A 74 -2.90 -21.69 13.84
CA GLU A 74 -3.09 -20.38 14.47
C GLU A 74 -2.85 -19.23 13.48
N GLU A 75 -1.78 -19.32 12.67
CA GLU A 75 -1.52 -18.32 11.62
C GLU A 75 -2.61 -18.36 10.54
N THR A 76 -3.14 -19.54 10.22
CA THR A 76 -4.26 -19.68 9.29
C THR A 76 -5.52 -19.03 9.85
N ALA A 77 -5.84 -19.28 11.13
CA ALA A 77 -7.01 -18.68 11.78
C ALA A 77 -6.89 -17.14 11.86
N ALA A 78 -5.69 -16.60 12.07
CA ALA A 78 -5.46 -15.16 12.15
C ALA A 78 -5.74 -14.42 10.83
N VAL A 79 -5.61 -15.11 9.68
CA VAL A 79 -5.84 -14.54 8.35
C VAL A 79 -7.16 -15.00 7.71
N THR A 80 -8.00 -15.73 8.45
CA THR A 80 -9.29 -16.21 7.96
C THR A 80 -10.43 -15.58 8.77
N THR A 81 -11.36 -14.93 8.11
CA THR A 81 -12.55 -14.36 8.76
C THR A 81 -13.54 -15.45 9.16
N ALA A 82 -14.47 -15.16 10.09
CA ALA A 82 -15.48 -16.12 10.54
C ALA A 82 -16.40 -16.62 9.40
N ASP A 83 -16.62 -15.82 8.37
CA ASP A 83 -17.40 -16.13 7.17
C ASP A 83 -16.57 -16.70 6.01
N GLY A 84 -15.27 -16.97 6.27
CA GLY A 84 -14.40 -17.74 5.39
C GLY A 84 -13.68 -16.95 4.30
N TYR A 85 -13.50 -15.64 4.48
CA TYR A 85 -12.61 -14.85 3.62
C TYR A 85 -11.17 -14.90 4.12
N PHE A 86 -10.25 -14.93 3.19
CA PHE A 86 -8.83 -14.74 3.44
C PHE A 86 -8.49 -13.24 3.49
N ARG A 87 -7.85 -12.81 4.56
CA ARG A 87 -7.36 -11.44 4.77
C ARG A 87 -6.00 -11.29 4.12
N THR A 88 -5.88 -10.44 3.10
CA THR A 88 -4.62 -10.32 2.35
C THR A 88 -3.57 -9.49 3.05
N GLY A 89 -3.97 -8.64 3.99
CA GLY A 89 -3.13 -7.63 4.60
C GLY A 89 -2.83 -6.43 3.68
N ASP A 90 -3.43 -6.38 2.50
CA ASP A 90 -3.35 -5.24 1.60
C ASP A 90 -4.61 -4.39 1.75
N VAL A 91 -4.45 -3.06 1.78
CA VAL A 91 -5.54 -2.08 1.83
C VAL A 91 -5.85 -1.61 0.42
N ALA A 92 -7.11 -1.60 0.07
CA ALA A 92 -7.58 -1.19 -1.24
C ALA A 92 -8.81 -0.27 -1.15
N ILE A 93 -9.15 0.38 -2.25
CA ILE A 93 -10.42 1.06 -2.47
C ILE A 93 -11.12 0.44 -3.68
N LEU A 94 -12.45 0.48 -3.68
CA LEU A 94 -13.29 0.13 -4.82
C LEU A 94 -13.78 1.44 -5.46
N ASN A 95 -13.43 1.68 -6.72
CA ASN A 95 -13.85 2.89 -7.41
C ASN A 95 -15.27 2.73 -8.03
N GLU A 96 -15.82 3.84 -8.55
CA GLU A 96 -17.16 3.88 -9.15
C GLU A 96 -17.31 2.98 -10.39
N GLU A 97 -16.19 2.60 -11.03
CA GLU A 97 -16.17 1.67 -12.17
C GLU A 97 -16.17 0.20 -11.74
N GLY A 98 -16.22 -0.07 -10.44
CA GLY A 98 -16.13 -1.43 -9.88
C GLY A 98 -14.75 -2.06 -9.95
N ARG A 99 -13.69 -1.24 -10.00
CA ARG A 99 -12.30 -1.70 -10.02
C ARG A 99 -11.62 -1.44 -8.69
N PHE A 100 -10.79 -2.40 -8.28
CA PHE A 100 -9.99 -2.27 -7.07
C PHE A 100 -8.67 -1.53 -7.36
N LYS A 101 -8.25 -0.69 -6.42
CA LYS A 101 -6.96 -0.01 -6.43
C LYS A 101 -6.28 -0.26 -5.10
N ILE A 102 -5.07 -0.83 -5.11
CA ILE A 102 -4.25 -0.97 -3.89
C ILE A 102 -3.82 0.42 -3.43
N VAL A 103 -4.02 0.67 -2.16
CA VAL A 103 -3.58 1.89 -1.47
C VAL A 103 -2.23 1.63 -0.79
N ASP A 104 -2.17 0.59 0.07
CA ASP A 104 -0.96 0.23 0.80
C ASP A 104 -1.08 -1.15 1.44
N ARG A 105 -0.09 -1.52 2.26
CA ARG A 105 -0.16 -2.65 3.17
C ARG A 105 -0.62 -2.22 4.55
N LYS A 106 -1.53 -2.98 5.14
CA LYS A 106 -2.06 -2.73 6.48
C LYS A 106 -0.96 -2.59 7.54
N LYS A 107 0.06 -3.45 7.49
CA LYS A 107 1.21 -3.44 8.41
C LYS A 107 2.16 -2.25 8.25
N ASP A 108 2.10 -1.56 7.12
CA ASP A 108 2.94 -0.40 6.82
C ASP A 108 2.19 0.93 7.04
N MET A 109 0.88 0.86 7.28
CA MET A 109 0.04 2.02 7.63
C MET A 109 0.58 2.69 8.91
N ILE A 110 0.56 4.01 8.93
CA ILE A 110 1.03 4.85 10.03
C ILE A 110 -0.18 5.46 10.72
N LEU A 111 -0.27 5.35 12.04
CA LEU A 111 -1.38 5.91 12.81
C LEU A 111 -1.00 7.27 13.38
N VAL A 112 -1.41 8.35 12.73
CA VAL A 112 -1.11 9.72 13.16
C VAL A 112 -2.36 10.35 13.80
N SER A 113 -2.36 10.52 15.12
CA SER A 113 -3.50 11.08 15.87
C SER A 113 -4.85 10.41 15.56
N GLY A 114 -4.85 9.08 15.38
CA GLY A 114 -6.04 8.30 15.03
C GLY A 114 -6.39 8.29 13.53
N PHE A 115 -5.64 8.99 12.68
CA PHE A 115 -5.83 8.97 11.24
C PHE A 115 -4.90 7.95 10.57
N ASN A 116 -5.46 7.15 9.67
CA ASN A 116 -4.70 6.23 8.84
C ASN A 116 -3.93 7.00 7.76
N VAL A 117 -2.61 6.89 7.78
CA VAL A 117 -1.70 7.48 6.81
C VAL A 117 -1.01 6.36 6.04
N TYR A 118 -1.11 6.42 4.73
CA TYR A 118 -0.58 5.40 3.84
C TYR A 118 0.75 5.87 3.24
N PRO A 119 1.87 5.17 3.51
CA PRO A 119 3.18 5.48 2.96
C PRO A 119 3.19 5.75 1.46
N ASN A 120 2.54 4.91 0.67
CA ASN A 120 2.53 5.02 -0.79
C ASN A 120 1.95 6.36 -1.28
N GLU A 121 1.00 6.96 -0.57
CA GLU A 121 0.43 8.27 -0.93
C GLU A 121 1.47 9.39 -0.80
N ILE A 122 2.23 9.37 0.28
CA ILE A 122 3.28 10.36 0.54
C ILE A 122 4.43 10.17 -0.46
N GLU A 123 4.86 8.94 -0.65
CA GLU A 123 5.92 8.58 -1.58
C GLU A 123 5.57 8.99 -3.02
N ALA A 124 4.32 8.78 -3.44
CA ALA A 124 3.83 9.20 -4.76
C ALA A 124 3.84 10.72 -4.94
N VAL A 125 3.52 11.49 -3.90
CA VAL A 125 3.61 12.95 -3.93
C VAL A 125 5.07 13.39 -4.07
N VAL A 126 5.95 12.86 -3.22
CA VAL A 126 7.38 13.24 -3.20
C VAL A 126 8.10 12.83 -4.49
N ALA A 127 7.70 11.73 -5.12
CA ALA A 127 8.23 11.30 -6.41
C ALA A 127 7.98 12.30 -7.56
N ASN A 128 7.10 13.30 -7.38
CA ASN A 128 6.93 14.38 -8.37
C ASN A 128 7.93 15.53 -8.21
N MET A 129 8.82 15.48 -7.22
CA MET A 129 9.91 16.45 -7.09
C MET A 129 11.06 16.06 -8.01
N ASP A 130 11.46 16.93 -8.94
CA ASP A 130 12.58 16.70 -9.89
C ASP A 130 13.91 16.40 -9.18
N SER A 131 14.06 16.83 -7.94
CA SER A 131 15.24 16.64 -7.11
C SER A 131 15.29 15.29 -6.36
N VAL A 132 14.23 14.49 -6.42
CA VAL A 132 14.10 13.22 -5.72
C VAL A 132 14.18 12.05 -6.69
N LEU A 133 15.09 11.13 -6.43
CA LEU A 133 15.22 9.88 -7.19
C LEU A 133 14.26 8.82 -6.67
N GLU A 134 14.28 8.61 -5.34
CA GLU A 134 13.43 7.63 -4.66
C GLU A 134 13.05 8.15 -3.27
N ALA A 135 11.93 7.70 -2.78
CA ALA A 135 11.50 7.98 -1.41
C ALA A 135 10.81 6.77 -0.79
N ALA A 136 10.95 6.64 0.52
CA ALA A 136 10.20 5.66 1.31
C ALA A 136 9.86 6.25 2.68
N CYS A 137 8.65 6.01 3.18
CA CYS A 137 8.30 6.47 4.52
C CYS A 137 7.86 5.34 5.44
N ILE A 138 8.07 5.59 6.74
CA ILE A 138 7.68 4.70 7.83
C ILE A 138 7.04 5.52 8.96
N GLY A 139 6.26 4.85 9.81
CA GLY A 139 5.86 5.37 11.11
C GLY A 139 7.01 5.27 12.10
N VAL A 140 7.19 6.31 12.90
CA VAL A 140 8.07 6.31 14.07
C VAL A 140 7.29 6.79 15.29
N PRO A 141 7.58 6.28 16.51
CA PRO A 141 6.89 6.72 17.72
C PRO A 141 6.98 8.24 17.92
N ASP A 142 5.86 8.87 18.26
CA ASP A 142 5.75 10.30 18.55
C ASP A 142 4.86 10.53 19.76
N ALA A 143 5.34 11.30 20.74
CA ALA A 143 4.65 11.52 22.01
C ALA A 143 3.34 12.30 21.90
N GLN A 144 3.09 12.99 20.81
CA GLN A 144 1.92 13.84 20.61
C GLN A 144 0.87 13.20 19.68
N THR A 145 1.31 12.35 18.75
CA THR A 145 0.48 11.83 17.66
C THR A 145 0.47 10.31 17.57
N ASP A 146 0.93 9.61 18.62
CA ASP A 146 1.21 8.17 18.67
C ASP A 146 2.34 7.79 17.72
N GLU A 147 2.16 8.00 16.43
CA GLU A 147 3.19 7.90 15.41
C GLU A 147 3.32 9.20 14.63
N ALA A 148 4.49 9.39 14.03
CA ALA A 148 4.78 10.44 13.07
C ALA A 148 5.39 9.84 11.80
N VAL A 149 5.16 10.49 10.69
CA VAL A 149 5.77 10.12 9.41
C VAL A 149 7.24 10.51 9.39
N LYS A 150 8.13 9.54 9.17
CA LYS A 150 9.54 9.75 8.83
C LYS A 150 9.75 9.35 7.38
N LEU A 151 10.26 10.28 6.58
CA LEU A 151 10.52 10.08 5.16
C LEU A 151 12.02 9.95 4.91
N PHE A 152 12.40 8.89 4.22
CA PHE A 152 13.74 8.69 3.67
C PHE A 152 13.75 9.11 2.21
N VAL A 153 14.73 9.91 1.83
CA VAL A 153 14.85 10.48 0.48
C VAL A 153 16.22 10.16 -0.10
N VAL A 154 16.22 9.60 -1.30
CA VAL A 154 17.39 9.49 -2.16
C VAL A 154 17.32 10.65 -3.15
N LYS A 155 18.35 11.48 -3.17
CA LYS A 155 18.42 12.64 -4.06
C LYS A 155 18.77 12.23 -5.48
N MET A 156 18.29 12.98 -6.46
CA MET A 156 18.86 12.93 -7.80
C MET A 156 20.34 13.34 -7.77
N PRO A 157 21.20 12.77 -8.63
CA PRO A 157 22.59 13.19 -8.73
C PRO A 157 22.68 14.71 -8.92
N GLU A 158 23.57 15.34 -8.17
CA GLU A 158 23.83 16.79 -8.20
C GLU A 158 22.65 17.69 -7.77
N ALA A 159 21.51 17.11 -7.32
CA ALA A 159 20.39 17.91 -6.83
C ALA A 159 20.66 18.52 -5.45
N GLU A 160 20.44 19.82 -5.34
CA GLU A 160 20.45 20.55 -4.09
C GLU A 160 19.02 20.64 -3.55
N VAL A 161 18.67 19.75 -2.63
CA VAL A 161 17.39 19.76 -1.91
C VAL A 161 17.65 19.52 -0.43
N ASN A 162 16.96 20.25 0.42
CA ASN A 162 17.04 20.12 1.88
C ASN A 162 15.70 19.65 2.47
N ALA A 163 15.66 19.38 3.78
CA ALA A 163 14.48 18.87 4.45
C ALA A 163 13.31 19.87 4.43
N GLU A 164 13.60 21.16 4.50
CA GLU A 164 12.58 22.23 4.48
C GLU A 164 11.89 22.30 3.13
N ASP A 165 12.63 22.13 2.03
CA ASP A 165 12.07 22.09 0.67
C ASP A 165 11.09 20.90 0.50
N VAL A 166 11.48 19.70 0.97
CA VAL A 166 10.64 18.50 0.91
C VAL A 166 9.38 18.68 1.77
N ILE A 167 9.51 19.21 2.98
CA ILE A 167 8.37 19.47 3.87
C ILE A 167 7.44 20.54 3.28
N ALA A 168 7.99 21.60 2.68
CA ALA A 168 7.19 22.63 2.01
C ALA A 168 6.37 22.04 0.88
N PHE A 169 7.00 21.24 0.01
CA PHE A 169 6.32 20.55 -1.07
C PHE A 169 5.22 19.59 -0.57
N CYS A 170 5.50 18.83 0.49
CA CYS A 170 4.49 17.98 1.12
C CYS A 170 3.29 18.78 1.67
N ARG A 171 3.54 19.95 2.27
CA ARG A 171 2.46 20.82 2.81
C ARG A 171 1.53 21.37 1.74
N GLU A 172 2.03 21.61 0.54
CA GLU A 172 1.23 22.07 -0.61
C GLU A 172 0.35 20.96 -1.20
N ASN A 173 0.77 19.70 -1.06
CA ASN A 173 0.16 18.58 -1.78
C ASN A 173 -0.52 17.53 -0.87
N LEU A 174 -0.36 17.63 0.46
CA LEU A 174 -0.90 16.67 1.44
C LEU A 174 -1.66 17.37 2.55
N THR A 175 -2.61 16.67 3.15
CA THR A 175 -3.23 17.10 4.40
C THR A 175 -2.24 17.12 5.56
N ALA A 176 -2.43 18.04 6.51
CA ALA A 176 -1.43 18.35 7.53
C ALA A 176 -0.92 17.15 8.34
N TYR A 177 -1.78 16.17 8.65
CA TYR A 177 -1.40 14.98 9.42
C TYR A 177 -0.56 13.97 8.60
N LYS A 178 -0.52 14.09 7.26
CA LYS A 178 0.30 13.27 6.36
C LYS A 178 1.68 13.86 6.11
N VAL A 179 1.90 15.13 6.47
CA VAL A 179 3.19 15.79 6.24
C VAL A 179 4.27 15.16 7.12
N PRO A 180 5.42 14.73 6.55
CA PRO A 180 6.50 14.16 7.33
C PRO A 180 7.02 15.12 8.40
N LYS A 181 7.16 14.63 9.64
CA LYS A 181 7.82 15.36 10.73
C LYS A 181 9.34 15.22 10.67
N GLN A 182 9.84 14.16 10.06
CA GLN A 182 11.27 13.86 9.97
C GLN A 182 11.63 13.52 8.52
N ILE A 183 12.74 14.09 8.04
CA ILE A 183 13.33 13.76 6.74
C ILE A 183 14.75 13.24 6.99
N ALA A 184 15.07 12.11 6.38
CA ALA A 184 16.42 11.55 6.37
C ALA A 184 16.89 11.38 4.92
N PHE A 185 18.02 11.98 4.57
CA PHE A 185 18.65 11.75 3.27
C PHE A 185 19.59 10.55 3.38
N ILE A 186 19.49 9.64 2.43
CA ILE A 186 20.29 8.41 2.35
C ILE A 186 20.78 8.22 0.91
N ASP A 187 21.85 7.45 0.74
CA ASP A 187 22.44 7.21 -0.57
C ASP A 187 21.61 6.23 -1.40
N GLU A 188 21.01 5.23 -0.75
CA GLU A 188 20.14 4.24 -1.38
C GLU A 188 19.09 3.68 -0.41
N LEU A 189 17.93 3.28 -0.92
CA LEU A 189 16.91 2.56 -0.16
C LEU A 189 17.25 1.07 -0.07
N PRO A 190 17.03 0.41 1.08
CA PRO A 190 17.20 -1.04 1.18
C PRO A 190 16.17 -1.75 0.31
N LYS A 191 16.65 -2.66 -0.56
CA LYS A 191 15.84 -3.38 -1.53
C LYS A 191 16.06 -4.87 -1.48
N SER A 192 15.00 -5.62 -1.75
CA SER A 192 15.11 -7.06 -2.01
C SER A 192 15.81 -7.33 -3.35
N PRO A 193 16.25 -8.58 -3.61
CA PRO A 193 16.86 -8.95 -4.90
C PRO A 193 15.97 -8.68 -6.13
N VAL A 194 14.67 -8.53 -5.93
CA VAL A 194 13.69 -8.19 -6.98
C VAL A 194 13.33 -6.70 -7.02
N GLY A 195 14.12 -5.84 -6.36
CA GLY A 195 13.97 -4.38 -6.37
C GLY A 195 12.88 -3.82 -5.45
N LYS A 196 12.28 -4.62 -4.56
CA LYS A 196 11.22 -4.18 -3.65
C LYS A 196 11.81 -3.50 -2.42
N ILE A 197 11.36 -2.30 -2.08
CA ILE A 197 11.79 -1.57 -0.88
C ILE A 197 11.47 -2.37 0.38
N LEU A 198 12.45 -2.52 1.26
CA LEU A 198 12.37 -3.25 2.53
C LEU A 198 12.19 -2.26 3.69
N ARG A 199 10.95 -1.74 3.86
CA ARG A 199 10.63 -0.76 4.92
C ARG A 199 11.00 -1.23 6.33
N ARG A 200 11.04 -2.55 6.58
CA ARG A 200 11.50 -3.09 7.88
C ARG A 200 12.93 -2.69 8.23
N GLU A 201 13.81 -2.60 7.23
CA GLU A 201 15.22 -2.22 7.41
C GLU A 201 15.43 -0.71 7.59
N LEU A 202 14.36 0.08 7.39
CA LEU A 202 14.35 1.52 7.69
C LEU A 202 13.86 1.81 9.12
N ARG A 203 13.33 0.81 9.83
CA ARG A 203 12.82 0.92 11.22
C ARG A 203 13.89 0.65 12.28
N ASP A 204 14.99 0.02 11.88
CA ASP A 204 16.17 -0.29 12.70
C ASP A 204 17.18 0.90 12.62
#